data_0dbfe97d9c1ab1dd1a06180085bc007a
#
_entry.id   0dbfe97d9c1ab1dd1a06180085bc007a
#
_cell.length_a   1.000
_cell.length_b   1.000
_cell.length_c   1.000
_cell.angle_alpha   90.00
_cell.angle_beta   90.00
_cell.angle_gamma   90.00
#
_symmetry.space_group_name_H-M   'P 1'
#
loop_
_entity.id
_entity.type
_entity.pdbx_description
1 polymer ?
#
loop_
_entity_poly.entity_id
_entity_poly.type
_entity_poly.pdbx_seq_one_letter_code
_entity_poly.pdbx_strand_id
1 'polypeptide(L)'
;MTHATPSPSLIDALCRELMRHAPFAQMQLEHVRRFVAGCSEAYFAPGEVVLAPEMGPVTALHLLRQGHISGRRGVAALAGSLAYEAGELFAVGALLGARPVTSTYTAQDDCFCLLLPADAVRALARVSAPFADFLERRAQLFFELARDAMRQTYASQALHEQSLETPLAGLPRRQPLACAPDTPLREALTRMHQHRVGSVVVTDADGSPLGILTRDDVLDRVTLPMRPLATPIADVMSRPVHTLQTSDTLQDAALLMSRH
;
A
#
# COMPACT_ATOMS: atom_id res chain seq x y z
N MET A 1 9.52 -5.20 -38.37
CA MET A 1 10.45 -4.34 -37.59
C MET A 1 11.63 -5.21 -37.20
N THR A 2 12.80 -4.98 -37.80
CA THR A 2 14.03 -5.75 -37.53
C THR A 2 14.58 -5.37 -36.17
N HIS A 3 14.53 -6.29 -35.20
CA HIS A 3 15.18 -6.12 -33.91
C HIS A 3 16.70 -6.16 -34.11
N ALA A 4 17.34 -4.99 -34.07
CA ALA A 4 18.79 -4.92 -34.06
C ALA A 4 19.30 -5.44 -32.70
N THR A 5 20.11 -6.50 -32.72
CA THR A 5 20.77 -7.01 -31.51
C THR A 5 21.80 -5.97 -31.05
N PRO A 6 21.73 -5.45 -29.82
CA PRO A 6 22.66 -4.42 -29.35
C PRO A 6 24.10 -4.94 -29.34
N SER A 7 25.07 -4.06 -29.60
CA SER A 7 26.48 -4.41 -29.58
C SER A 7 26.93 -4.83 -28.17
N PRO A 8 27.93 -5.73 -28.01
CA PRO A 8 28.41 -6.17 -26.70
C PRO A 8 28.84 -5.03 -25.76
N SER A 9 29.41 -3.97 -26.31
CA SER A 9 29.80 -2.76 -25.55
C SER A 9 28.60 -1.98 -25.00
N LEU A 10 27.48 -1.96 -25.72
CA LEU A 10 26.25 -1.32 -25.28
C LEU A 10 25.58 -2.12 -24.16
N ILE A 11 25.55 -3.46 -24.28
CA ILE A 11 25.02 -4.35 -23.23
C ILE A 11 25.82 -4.17 -21.94
N ASP A 12 27.15 -4.10 -22.00
CA ASP A 12 28.00 -3.92 -20.81
C ASP A 12 27.81 -2.52 -20.17
N ALA A 13 27.55 -1.49 -20.96
CA ALA A 13 27.22 -0.17 -20.44
C ALA A 13 25.88 -0.18 -19.71
N LEU A 14 24.84 -0.78 -20.30
CA LEU A 14 23.53 -0.92 -19.69
C LEU A 14 23.59 -1.76 -18.41
N CYS A 15 24.33 -2.86 -18.40
CA CYS A 15 24.50 -3.65 -17.18
C CYS A 15 25.11 -2.86 -16.03
N ARG A 16 26.13 -2.03 -16.31
CA ARG A 16 26.75 -1.16 -15.30
C ARG A 16 25.80 -0.10 -14.75
N GLU A 17 24.94 0.44 -15.62
CA GLU A 17 23.91 1.38 -15.24
C GLU A 17 22.87 0.70 -14.33
N LEU A 18 22.30 -0.43 -14.75
CA LEU A 18 21.27 -1.14 -14.00
C LEU A 18 21.75 -1.67 -12.65
N MET A 19 23.00 -2.09 -12.54
CA MET A 19 23.58 -2.58 -11.28
C MET A 19 23.64 -1.50 -10.17
N ARG A 20 23.26 -0.26 -10.44
CA ARG A 20 23.08 0.79 -9.42
C ARG A 20 21.70 0.76 -8.77
N HIS A 21 20.76 0.04 -9.34
CA HIS A 21 19.35 0.00 -8.93
C HIS A 21 18.92 -1.40 -8.48
N ALA A 22 17.97 -1.47 -7.54
CA ALA A 22 17.37 -2.74 -7.18
C ALA A 22 16.44 -3.25 -8.29
N PRO A 23 16.36 -4.56 -8.55
CA PRO A 23 17.08 -5.66 -7.89
C PRO A 23 18.48 -5.93 -8.42
N PHE A 24 18.89 -5.28 -9.51
CA PHE A 24 20.07 -5.58 -10.29
C PHE A 24 21.38 -5.49 -9.50
N ALA A 25 21.44 -4.57 -8.51
CA ALA A 25 22.60 -4.42 -7.62
C ALA A 25 22.92 -5.68 -6.80
N GLN A 26 21.94 -6.57 -6.61
CA GLN A 26 22.09 -7.83 -5.86
C GLN A 26 22.20 -9.05 -6.76
N MET A 27 22.07 -8.87 -8.08
CA MET A 27 22.12 -9.96 -9.06
C MET A 27 23.54 -10.20 -9.54
N GLN A 28 23.81 -11.42 -9.98
CA GLN A 28 25.05 -11.73 -10.69
C GLN A 28 25.06 -11.05 -12.05
N LEU A 29 26.22 -10.57 -12.50
CA LEU A 29 26.37 -9.86 -13.76
C LEU A 29 25.82 -10.64 -14.97
N GLU A 30 25.97 -11.95 -14.97
CA GLU A 30 25.42 -12.83 -16.02
C GLU A 30 23.90 -12.76 -16.09
N HIS A 31 23.21 -12.70 -14.93
CA HIS A 31 21.77 -12.56 -14.87
C HIS A 31 21.30 -11.17 -15.33
N VAL A 32 22.07 -10.13 -15.00
CA VAL A 32 21.79 -8.77 -15.51
C VAL A 32 21.99 -8.69 -17.03
N ARG A 33 23.05 -9.31 -17.56
CA ARG A 33 23.24 -9.43 -19.01
C ARG A 33 22.10 -10.17 -19.69
N ARG A 34 21.62 -11.26 -19.07
CA ARG A 34 20.47 -12.00 -19.58
C ARG A 34 19.19 -11.17 -19.59
N PHE A 35 18.97 -10.34 -18.57
CA PHE A 35 17.88 -9.37 -18.53
C PHE A 35 17.99 -8.40 -19.71
N VAL A 36 19.12 -7.70 -19.84
CA VAL A 36 19.36 -6.69 -20.89
C VAL A 36 19.25 -7.30 -22.30
N ALA A 37 19.84 -8.47 -22.53
CA ALA A 37 19.79 -9.15 -23.82
C ALA A 37 18.38 -9.62 -24.22
N GLY A 38 17.52 -9.86 -23.24
CA GLY A 38 16.12 -10.25 -23.46
C GLY A 38 15.16 -9.09 -23.64
N CYS A 39 15.60 -7.85 -23.40
CA CYS A 39 14.77 -6.68 -23.52
C CYS A 39 14.68 -6.14 -24.95
N SER A 40 13.53 -5.56 -25.28
CA SER A 40 13.37 -4.61 -26.38
C SER A 40 13.31 -3.20 -25.84
N GLU A 41 13.77 -2.22 -26.62
CA GLU A 41 13.65 -0.79 -26.28
C GLU A 41 12.33 -0.23 -26.80
N ALA A 42 11.71 0.64 -26.01
CA ALA A 42 10.53 1.42 -26.38
C ALA A 42 10.74 2.89 -25.98
N TYR A 43 10.30 3.78 -26.84
CA TYR A 43 10.26 5.22 -26.60
C TYR A 43 8.82 5.67 -26.50
N PHE A 44 8.55 6.59 -25.57
CA PHE A 44 7.26 7.24 -25.39
C PHE A 44 7.46 8.75 -25.27
N ALA A 45 6.73 9.48 -26.11
CA ALA A 45 6.76 10.94 -26.11
C ALA A 45 6.01 11.52 -24.88
N PRO A 46 6.30 12.78 -24.48
CA PRO A 46 5.56 13.45 -23.42
C PRO A 46 4.05 13.41 -23.64
N GLY A 47 3.28 12.97 -22.64
CA GLY A 47 1.84 12.80 -22.71
C GLY A 47 1.36 11.48 -23.32
N GLU A 48 2.24 10.65 -23.86
CA GLU A 48 1.89 9.36 -24.43
C GLU A 48 1.53 8.36 -23.33
N VAL A 49 0.49 7.53 -23.60
CA VAL A 49 0.06 6.46 -22.69
C VAL A 49 0.96 5.23 -22.87
N VAL A 50 1.66 4.88 -21.82
CA VAL A 50 2.57 3.70 -21.79
C VAL A 50 1.80 2.41 -21.54
N LEU A 51 0.88 2.43 -20.57
CA LEU A 51 -0.01 1.33 -20.23
C LEU A 51 -1.35 1.89 -19.75
N ALA A 52 -2.44 1.22 -20.11
CA ALA A 52 -3.78 1.54 -19.66
C ALA A 52 -4.63 0.27 -19.47
N PRO A 53 -5.68 0.32 -18.63
CA PRO A 53 -6.54 -0.85 -18.38
C PRO A 53 -7.15 -1.45 -19.66
N GLU A 54 -7.51 -0.61 -20.61
CA GLU A 54 -8.11 -0.95 -21.90
C GLU A 54 -7.15 -1.63 -22.88
N MET A 55 -5.84 -1.55 -22.64
CA MET A 55 -4.82 -2.19 -23.49
C MET A 55 -4.72 -3.72 -23.29
N GLY A 56 -5.49 -4.26 -22.31
CA GLY A 56 -5.51 -5.68 -22.01
C GLY A 56 -4.39 -6.13 -21.05
N PRO A 57 -4.17 -7.47 -20.93
CA PRO A 57 -3.17 -8.01 -20.02
C PRO A 57 -1.75 -7.54 -20.35
N VAL A 58 -0.98 -7.26 -19.31
CA VAL A 58 0.44 -6.88 -19.44
C VAL A 58 1.26 -8.09 -19.87
N THR A 59 1.99 -7.95 -20.97
CA THR A 59 2.78 -9.03 -21.60
C THR A 59 4.28 -8.90 -21.38
N ALA A 60 4.75 -7.75 -20.92
CA ALA A 60 6.16 -7.49 -20.66
C ALA A 60 6.37 -6.73 -19.36
N LEU A 61 7.49 -6.97 -18.68
CA LEU A 61 7.98 -6.17 -17.58
C LEU A 61 8.58 -4.89 -18.12
N HIS A 62 8.18 -3.75 -17.57
CA HIS A 62 8.66 -2.44 -17.98
C HIS A 62 9.70 -1.93 -16.97
N LEU A 63 10.85 -1.52 -17.47
CA LEU A 63 11.90 -0.79 -16.74
C LEU A 63 12.02 0.59 -17.35
N LEU A 64 11.80 1.63 -16.56
CA LEU A 64 12.06 3.00 -17.00
C LEU A 64 13.55 3.26 -16.93
N ARG A 65 14.17 3.48 -18.09
CA ARG A 65 15.60 3.76 -18.20
C ARG A 65 15.90 5.25 -18.11
N GLN A 66 15.03 6.07 -18.69
CA GLN A 66 15.16 7.52 -18.70
C GLN A 66 13.77 8.15 -18.73
N GLY A 67 13.62 9.33 -18.12
CA GLY A 67 12.38 10.08 -18.07
C GLY A 67 11.59 9.84 -16.80
N HIS A 68 10.32 10.27 -16.79
CA HIS A 68 9.40 10.17 -15.68
C HIS A 68 8.04 9.64 -16.16
N ILE A 69 7.48 8.67 -15.47
CA ILE A 69 6.14 8.14 -15.76
C ILE A 69 5.23 8.38 -14.56
N SER A 70 4.05 8.94 -14.79
CA SER A 70 2.99 9.05 -13.79
C SER A 70 1.92 7.99 -13.99
N GLY A 71 1.48 7.35 -12.91
CA GLY A 71 0.34 6.44 -12.89
C GLY A 71 -0.87 7.10 -12.24
N ARG A 72 -2.00 7.21 -12.95
CA ARG A 72 -3.27 7.70 -12.40
C ARG A 72 -4.28 6.57 -12.34
N ARG A 73 -4.90 6.39 -11.18
CA ARG A 73 -6.03 5.47 -11.02
C ARG A 73 -7.30 6.15 -11.51
N GLY A 74 -8.06 5.48 -12.38
CA GLY A 74 -9.33 6.01 -12.88
C GLY A 74 -10.35 6.21 -11.77
N VAL A 75 -11.11 7.29 -11.91
CA VAL A 75 -12.34 7.76 -11.26
C VAL A 75 -12.62 7.24 -9.85
N ALA A 76 -12.56 8.20 -8.94
CA ALA A 76 -13.02 8.27 -7.55
C ALA A 76 -11.94 8.15 -6.46
N ALA A 77 -11.60 9.31 -5.92
CA ALA A 77 -11.38 9.62 -4.49
C ALA A 77 -10.17 9.06 -3.73
N LEU A 78 -9.26 8.29 -4.32
CA LEU A 78 -7.96 8.04 -3.70
C LEU A 78 -6.86 8.37 -4.72
N ALA A 79 -6.61 9.67 -4.87
CA ALA A 79 -5.59 10.23 -5.74
C ALA A 79 -4.18 9.98 -5.18
N GLY A 80 -3.72 8.72 -5.22
CA GLY A 80 -2.32 8.40 -5.15
C GLY A 80 -1.76 8.48 -6.57
N SER A 81 -1.10 9.58 -6.93
CA SER A 81 -0.28 9.61 -8.13
C SER A 81 0.94 8.73 -7.89
N LEU A 82 1.04 7.62 -8.61
CA LEU A 82 2.26 6.82 -8.65
C LEU A 82 3.24 7.52 -9.59
N ALA A 83 4.40 7.90 -9.10
CA ALA A 83 5.49 8.42 -9.92
C ALA A 83 6.58 7.35 -10.04
N TYR A 84 7.13 7.20 -11.24
CA TYR A 84 8.25 6.30 -11.51
C TYR A 84 9.39 7.09 -12.10
N GLU A 85 10.59 6.81 -11.59
CA GLU A 85 11.84 7.43 -11.98
C GLU A 85 12.75 6.43 -12.72
N ALA A 86 13.82 6.93 -13.32
CA ALA A 86 14.80 6.10 -14.01
C ALA A 86 15.38 5.01 -13.06
N GLY A 87 15.45 3.79 -13.55
CA GLY A 87 15.89 2.61 -12.81
C GLY A 87 14.75 1.81 -12.18
N GLU A 88 13.52 2.28 -12.21
CA GLU A 88 12.39 1.60 -11.58
C GLU A 88 11.64 0.66 -12.53
N LEU A 89 11.25 -0.48 -11.96
CA LEU A 89 10.40 -1.49 -12.60
C LEU A 89 8.93 -1.23 -12.24
N PHE A 90 8.04 -1.23 -13.23
CA PHE A 90 6.61 -1.01 -13.01
C PHE A 90 5.73 -2.06 -13.68
N ALA A 91 4.44 -2.04 -13.35
CA ALA A 91 3.43 -3.01 -13.77
C ALA A 91 3.71 -4.48 -13.36
N VAL A 92 4.61 -4.73 -12.40
CA VAL A 92 5.01 -6.08 -11.95
C VAL A 92 3.82 -6.93 -11.55
N GLY A 93 2.92 -6.40 -10.70
CA GLY A 93 1.75 -7.15 -10.21
C GLY A 93 0.74 -7.49 -11.31
N ALA A 94 0.60 -6.63 -12.34
CA ALA A 94 -0.25 -6.89 -13.48
C ALA A 94 0.34 -7.97 -14.38
N LEU A 95 1.66 -7.91 -14.63
CA LEU A 95 2.38 -8.92 -15.40
C LEU A 95 2.30 -10.32 -14.76
N LEU A 96 2.62 -10.42 -13.46
CA LEU A 96 2.59 -11.70 -12.75
C LEU A 96 1.18 -12.30 -12.66
N GLY A 97 0.15 -11.45 -12.57
CA GLY A 97 -1.24 -11.86 -12.57
C GLY A 97 -1.84 -12.09 -13.96
N ALA A 98 -1.08 -11.89 -15.03
CA ALA A 98 -1.55 -11.96 -16.42
C ALA A 98 -2.85 -11.16 -16.65
N ARG A 99 -2.91 -9.93 -16.13
CA ARG A 99 -4.10 -9.08 -16.13
C ARG A 99 -3.79 -7.65 -16.59
N PRO A 100 -4.79 -6.87 -16.95
CA PRO A 100 -4.61 -5.45 -17.23
C PRO A 100 -4.09 -4.69 -15.99
N VAL A 101 -3.44 -3.56 -16.20
CA VAL A 101 -3.16 -2.58 -15.15
C VAL A 101 -4.46 -1.97 -14.62
N THR A 102 -4.43 -1.44 -13.39
CA THR A 102 -5.59 -0.74 -12.79
C THR A 102 -5.44 0.79 -12.86
N SER A 103 -4.33 1.28 -13.40
CA SER A 103 -4.00 2.69 -13.52
C SER A 103 -3.52 2.97 -14.94
N THR A 104 -3.78 4.18 -15.44
CA THR A 104 -3.18 4.64 -16.69
C THR A 104 -1.82 5.23 -16.39
N TYR A 105 -0.80 4.73 -17.07
CA TYR A 105 0.60 5.17 -16.98
C TYR A 105 0.89 6.09 -18.16
N THR A 106 1.34 7.32 -17.88
CA THR A 106 1.59 8.35 -18.90
C THR A 106 3.00 8.88 -18.76
N ALA A 107 3.72 8.98 -19.86
CA ALA A 107 5.02 9.62 -19.94
C ALA A 107 4.89 11.12 -19.65
N GLN A 108 5.71 11.65 -18.75
CA GLN A 108 5.70 13.08 -18.40
C GLN A 108 6.69 13.89 -19.25
N ASP A 109 7.72 13.23 -19.70
CA ASP A 109 8.78 13.72 -20.58
C ASP A 109 9.17 12.63 -21.59
N ASP A 110 10.29 12.79 -22.29
CA ASP A 110 10.82 11.75 -23.18
C ASP A 110 11.26 10.53 -22.39
N CYS A 111 10.49 9.45 -22.51
CA CYS A 111 10.70 8.22 -21.75
C CYS A 111 11.29 7.11 -22.61
N PHE A 112 12.38 6.51 -22.14
CA PHE A 112 12.96 5.31 -22.72
C PHE A 112 12.77 4.15 -21.78
N CYS A 113 12.13 3.09 -22.24
CA CYS A 113 11.83 1.88 -21.45
C CYS A 113 12.50 0.65 -22.03
N LEU A 114 12.93 -0.27 -21.15
CA LEU A 114 13.29 -1.63 -21.51
C LEU A 114 12.11 -2.54 -21.19
N LEU A 115 11.72 -3.35 -22.16
CA LEU A 115 10.57 -4.25 -22.07
C LEU A 115 11.06 -5.71 -22.10
N LEU A 116 10.93 -6.43 -20.97
CA LEU A 116 11.27 -7.84 -20.89
C LEU A 116 10.00 -8.69 -21.00
N PRO A 117 9.87 -9.57 -22.03
CA PRO A 117 8.69 -10.43 -22.17
C PRO A 117 8.44 -11.32 -20.95
N ALA A 118 7.17 -11.60 -20.64
CA ALA A 118 6.76 -12.37 -19.47
C ALA A 118 7.46 -13.74 -19.35
N ASP A 119 7.69 -14.42 -20.47
CA ASP A 119 8.40 -15.71 -20.47
C ASP A 119 9.87 -15.56 -20.06
N ALA A 120 10.53 -14.50 -20.53
CA ALA A 120 11.90 -14.19 -20.15
C ALA A 120 11.99 -13.77 -18.68
N VAL A 121 11.00 -13.04 -18.15
CA VAL A 121 10.88 -12.74 -16.71
C VAL A 121 10.79 -14.03 -15.90
N ARG A 122 9.92 -14.96 -16.27
CA ARG A 122 9.81 -16.27 -15.61
C ARG A 122 11.10 -17.09 -15.68
N ALA A 123 11.75 -17.09 -16.84
CA ALA A 123 13.01 -17.81 -17.03
C ALA A 123 14.16 -17.23 -16.19
N LEU A 124 14.21 -15.89 -16.06
CA LEU A 124 15.21 -15.21 -15.23
C LEU A 124 14.96 -15.42 -13.73
N ALA A 125 13.70 -15.36 -13.30
CA ALA A 125 13.34 -15.60 -11.90
C ALA A 125 13.70 -17.01 -11.40
N ARG A 126 13.71 -18.01 -12.28
CA ARG A 126 14.14 -19.39 -11.93
C ARG A 126 15.63 -19.52 -11.63
N VAL A 127 16.46 -18.64 -12.16
CA VAL A 127 17.93 -18.73 -12.04
C VAL A 127 18.52 -17.63 -11.16
N SER A 128 17.78 -16.57 -10.89
CA SER A 128 18.22 -15.42 -10.09
C SER A 128 17.32 -15.23 -8.86
N ALA A 129 17.76 -15.75 -7.71
CA ALA A 129 17.02 -15.58 -6.46
C ALA A 129 16.75 -14.10 -6.10
N PRO A 130 17.72 -13.16 -6.20
CA PRO A 130 17.45 -11.74 -5.91
C PRO A 130 16.37 -11.13 -6.82
N PHE A 131 16.27 -11.57 -8.07
CA PHE A 131 15.25 -11.13 -9.00
C PHE A 131 13.87 -11.72 -8.65
N ALA A 132 13.82 -13.02 -8.32
CA ALA A 132 12.61 -13.68 -7.87
C ALA A 132 12.04 -13.04 -6.59
N ASP A 133 12.88 -12.83 -5.57
CA ASP A 133 12.53 -12.21 -4.30
C ASP A 133 12.00 -10.77 -4.49
N PHE A 134 12.58 -10.02 -5.42
CA PHE A 134 12.11 -8.68 -5.76
C PHE A 134 10.70 -8.72 -6.37
N LEU A 135 10.46 -9.60 -7.34
CA LEU A 135 9.15 -9.76 -7.98
C LEU A 135 8.09 -10.17 -6.96
N GLU A 136 8.42 -11.11 -6.06
CA GLU A 136 7.52 -11.59 -5.02
C GLU A 136 7.14 -10.48 -4.03
N ARG A 137 8.13 -9.73 -3.52
CA ARG A 137 7.88 -8.57 -2.65
C ARG A 137 7.02 -7.51 -3.31
N ARG A 138 7.26 -7.20 -4.59
CA ARG A 138 6.44 -6.25 -5.34
C ARG A 138 5.02 -6.76 -5.55
N ALA A 139 4.82 -8.05 -5.79
CA ALA A 139 3.50 -8.66 -5.89
C ALA A 139 2.76 -8.61 -4.55
N GLN A 140 3.41 -8.96 -3.44
CA GLN A 140 2.84 -8.92 -2.09
C GLN A 140 2.39 -7.50 -1.72
N LEU A 141 3.25 -6.49 -1.89
CA LEU A 141 2.90 -5.10 -1.65
C LEU A 141 1.69 -4.66 -2.47
N PHE A 142 1.60 -5.09 -3.72
CA PHE A 142 0.46 -4.79 -4.58
C PHE A 142 -0.84 -5.44 -4.06
N PHE A 143 -0.78 -6.69 -3.59
CA PHE A 143 -1.95 -7.38 -3.02
C PHE A 143 -2.42 -6.72 -1.72
N GLU A 144 -1.51 -6.27 -0.86
CA GLU A 144 -1.85 -5.54 0.36
C GLU A 144 -2.54 -4.22 0.04
N LEU A 145 -1.97 -3.41 -0.85
CA LEU A 145 -2.56 -2.14 -1.31
C LEU A 145 -3.94 -2.34 -1.98
N ALA A 146 -4.08 -3.39 -2.81
CA ALA A 146 -5.35 -3.72 -3.44
C ALA A 146 -6.42 -4.15 -2.43
N ARG A 147 -6.03 -4.93 -1.41
CA ARG A 147 -6.92 -5.35 -0.32
C ARG A 147 -7.38 -4.18 0.53
N ASP A 148 -6.47 -3.25 0.84
CA ASP A 148 -6.80 -2.07 1.62
C ASP A 148 -7.68 -1.10 0.83
N ALA A 149 -7.41 -0.90 -0.46
CA ALA A 149 -8.27 -0.14 -1.36
C ALA A 149 -9.68 -0.76 -1.50
N MET A 150 -9.79 -2.09 -1.58
CA MET A 150 -11.06 -2.80 -1.57
C MET A 150 -11.82 -2.58 -0.25
N ARG A 151 -11.14 -2.72 0.88
CA ARG A 151 -11.74 -2.46 2.20
C ARG A 151 -12.28 -1.03 2.32
N GLN A 152 -11.53 -0.04 1.82
CA GLN A 152 -11.97 1.36 1.80
C GLN A 152 -13.16 1.58 0.87
N THR A 153 -13.18 0.93 -0.30
CA THR A 153 -14.30 1.02 -1.25
C THR A 153 -15.58 0.38 -0.67
N TYR A 154 -15.47 -0.80 -0.05
CA TYR A 154 -16.61 -1.43 0.64
C TYR A 154 -17.11 -0.59 1.83
N ALA A 155 -16.20 0.00 2.61
CA ALA A 155 -16.58 0.91 3.68
C ALA A 155 -17.30 2.16 3.15
N SER A 156 -16.83 2.74 2.05
CA SER A 156 -17.46 3.90 1.40
C SER A 156 -18.81 3.57 0.77
N GLN A 157 -18.95 2.40 0.13
CA GLN A 157 -20.23 1.96 -0.45
C GLN A 157 -21.25 1.65 0.65
N ALA A 158 -20.85 0.98 1.73
CA ALA A 158 -21.73 0.73 2.87
C ALA A 158 -22.23 2.03 3.53
N LEU A 159 -21.42 3.10 3.52
CA LEU A 159 -21.82 4.44 3.99
C LEU A 159 -22.75 5.16 3.00
N HIS A 160 -22.64 4.89 1.68
CA HIS A 160 -23.52 5.48 0.67
C HIS A 160 -24.90 4.80 0.59
N GLU A 161 -24.97 3.51 0.89
CA GLU A 161 -26.25 2.76 0.91
C GLU A 161 -27.03 2.98 2.21
N GLN A 162 -26.36 3.39 3.30
CA GLN A 162 -27.02 3.78 4.52
C GLN A 162 -27.27 5.30 4.48
N SER A 163 -28.53 5.70 4.51
CA SER A 163 -28.89 7.12 4.63
C SER A 163 -28.11 7.73 5.79
N LEU A 164 -27.44 8.86 5.57
CA LEU A 164 -26.71 9.59 6.61
C LEU A 164 -27.61 9.98 7.80
N GLU A 165 -28.93 9.96 7.61
CA GLU A 165 -29.95 10.18 8.64
C GLU A 165 -30.25 8.92 9.47
N THR A 166 -29.61 7.77 9.15
CA THR A 166 -29.82 6.53 9.91
C THR A 166 -29.36 6.72 11.36
N PRO A 167 -30.23 6.48 12.36
CA PRO A 167 -29.83 6.54 13.76
C PRO A 167 -28.75 5.49 14.08
N LEU A 168 -27.80 5.83 14.92
CA LEU A 168 -26.72 4.94 15.36
C LEU A 168 -27.27 3.68 16.05
N ALA A 169 -28.50 3.74 16.58
CA ALA A 169 -29.21 2.61 17.14
C ALA A 169 -29.41 1.44 16.15
N GLY A 170 -29.55 1.73 14.84
CA GLY A 170 -29.78 0.75 13.78
C GLY A 170 -28.50 0.04 13.29
N LEU A 171 -27.33 0.47 13.72
CA LEU A 171 -26.07 -0.10 13.28
C LEU A 171 -25.72 -1.40 14.05
N PRO A 172 -25.08 -2.38 13.40
CA PRO A 172 -24.57 -3.55 14.09
C PRO A 172 -23.50 -3.12 15.11
N ARG A 173 -23.72 -3.45 16.37
CA ARG A 173 -22.85 -3.06 17.47
C ARG A 173 -22.02 -4.25 17.94
N ARG A 174 -20.74 -3.99 18.21
CA ARG A 174 -19.90 -4.89 19.01
C ARG A 174 -19.71 -4.25 20.37
N GLN A 175 -19.74 -5.05 21.42
CA GLN A 175 -19.37 -4.57 22.74
C GLN A 175 -17.93 -4.08 22.70
N PRO A 176 -17.65 -2.81 23.08
CA PRO A 176 -16.28 -2.33 23.15
C PRO A 176 -15.51 -3.07 24.24
N LEU A 177 -14.22 -3.26 24.04
CA LEU A 177 -13.36 -3.69 25.12
C LEU A 177 -13.24 -2.56 26.13
N ALA A 178 -13.62 -2.79 27.36
CA ALA A 178 -13.56 -1.80 28.44
C ALA A 178 -12.71 -2.29 29.61
N CYS A 179 -12.12 -1.34 30.35
CA CYS A 179 -11.39 -1.62 31.58
C CYS A 179 -11.49 -0.43 32.56
N ALA A 180 -11.15 -0.69 33.83
CA ALA A 180 -11.11 0.33 34.86
C ALA A 180 -9.86 1.24 34.72
N PRO A 181 -9.88 2.47 35.28
CA PRO A 181 -8.78 3.44 35.16
C PRO A 181 -7.46 2.98 35.77
N ASP A 182 -7.52 2.16 36.79
CA ASP A 182 -6.38 1.59 37.52
C ASP A 182 -5.80 0.31 36.89
N THR A 183 -6.42 -0.20 35.79
CA THR A 183 -5.94 -1.37 35.07
C THR A 183 -4.52 -1.16 34.58
N PRO A 184 -3.56 -2.08 34.90
CA PRO A 184 -2.21 -1.98 34.41
C PRO A 184 -2.13 -2.08 32.88
N LEU A 185 -1.24 -1.32 32.24
CA LEU A 185 -1.04 -1.36 30.79
C LEU A 185 -0.82 -2.78 30.26
N ARG A 186 -0.05 -3.61 30.98
CA ARG A 186 0.18 -5.00 30.59
C ARG A 186 -1.14 -5.76 30.36
N GLU A 187 -2.08 -5.62 31.27
CA GLU A 187 -3.38 -6.29 31.18
C GLU A 187 -4.20 -5.73 30.02
N ALA A 188 -4.32 -4.40 29.94
CA ALA A 188 -5.06 -3.75 28.87
C ALA A 188 -4.54 -4.14 27.47
N LEU A 189 -3.22 -4.09 27.26
CA LEU A 189 -2.58 -4.47 25.99
C LEU A 189 -2.74 -5.97 25.68
N THR A 190 -2.66 -6.85 26.69
CA THR A 190 -2.90 -8.29 26.53
C THR A 190 -4.34 -8.53 26.06
N ARG A 191 -5.33 -7.87 26.67
CA ARG A 191 -6.74 -7.98 26.30
C ARG A 191 -6.99 -7.43 24.88
N MET A 192 -6.39 -6.29 24.52
CA MET A 192 -6.46 -5.75 23.14
C MET A 192 -5.92 -6.76 22.13
N HIS A 193 -4.79 -7.39 22.42
CA HIS A 193 -4.19 -8.40 21.55
C HIS A 193 -5.06 -9.65 21.40
N GLN A 194 -5.56 -10.20 22.52
CA GLN A 194 -6.42 -11.40 22.54
C GLN A 194 -7.73 -11.18 21.77
N HIS A 195 -8.36 -10.02 21.94
CA HIS A 195 -9.60 -9.66 21.26
C HIS A 195 -9.38 -9.10 19.84
N ARG A 196 -8.13 -8.95 19.41
CA ARG A 196 -7.74 -8.37 18.10
C ARG A 196 -8.39 -7.01 17.83
N VAL A 197 -8.48 -6.16 18.85
CA VAL A 197 -9.00 -4.79 18.75
C VAL A 197 -7.88 -3.75 18.75
N GLY A 198 -8.12 -2.60 18.14
CA GLY A 198 -7.17 -1.50 18.04
C GLY A 198 -7.24 -0.49 19.20
N SER A 199 -8.26 -0.62 20.06
CA SER A 199 -8.50 0.33 21.16
C SER A 199 -9.17 -0.34 22.35
N VAL A 200 -9.07 0.27 23.53
CA VAL A 200 -9.78 -0.08 24.75
C VAL A 200 -10.37 1.20 25.35
N VAL A 201 -11.63 1.13 25.76
CA VAL A 201 -12.33 2.23 26.44
C VAL A 201 -12.08 2.12 27.93
N VAL A 202 -11.72 3.21 28.57
CA VAL A 202 -11.59 3.27 30.04
C VAL A 202 -12.90 3.82 30.59
N THR A 203 -13.53 3.08 31.50
CA THR A 203 -14.82 3.43 32.09
C THR A 203 -14.73 3.55 33.60
N ASP A 204 -15.62 4.35 34.18
CA ASP A 204 -15.85 4.35 35.62
C ASP A 204 -16.67 3.13 36.10
N ALA A 205 -17.03 3.12 37.36
CA ALA A 205 -17.81 2.05 37.97
C ALA A 205 -19.23 1.95 37.40
N ASP A 206 -19.79 3.05 36.91
CA ASP A 206 -21.12 3.13 36.32
C ASP A 206 -21.11 2.82 34.81
N GLY A 207 -19.92 2.53 34.22
CA GLY A 207 -19.74 2.23 32.81
C GLY A 207 -19.63 3.46 31.92
N SER A 208 -19.54 4.68 32.47
CA SER A 208 -19.35 5.91 31.69
C SER A 208 -17.92 6.01 31.19
N PRO A 209 -17.70 6.41 29.90
CA PRO A 209 -16.37 6.48 29.32
C PRO A 209 -15.57 7.66 29.87
N LEU A 210 -14.42 7.38 30.46
CA LEU A 210 -13.47 8.35 31.00
C LEU A 210 -12.33 8.67 30.00
N GLY A 211 -11.96 7.71 29.16
CA GLY A 211 -10.86 7.82 28.24
C GLY A 211 -10.83 6.67 27.24
N ILE A 212 -9.92 6.77 26.29
CA ILE A 212 -9.65 5.72 25.31
C ILE A 212 -8.14 5.57 25.12
N LEU A 213 -7.65 4.33 24.97
CA LEU A 213 -6.29 4.03 24.59
C LEU A 213 -6.30 3.34 23.24
N THR A 214 -5.61 3.93 22.26
CA THR A 214 -5.47 3.40 20.90
C THR A 214 -4.06 2.81 20.68
N ARG A 215 -3.84 2.15 19.53
CA ARG A 215 -2.49 1.66 19.15
C ARG A 215 -1.50 2.81 18.97
N ASP A 216 -1.94 3.96 18.48
CA ASP A 216 -1.10 5.12 18.30
C ASP A 216 -0.69 5.71 19.66
N ASP A 217 -1.63 5.80 20.62
CA ASP A 217 -1.31 6.18 22.00
C ASP A 217 -0.29 5.23 22.66
N VAL A 218 -0.38 3.92 22.36
CA VAL A 218 0.59 2.94 22.88
C VAL A 218 1.97 3.21 22.33
N LEU A 219 2.09 3.56 21.05
CA LEU A 219 3.38 3.91 20.47
C LEU A 219 3.93 5.20 21.10
N ASP A 220 3.13 6.26 21.09
CA ASP A 220 3.57 7.61 21.48
C ASP A 220 3.75 7.79 22.98
N ARG A 221 2.88 7.16 23.80
CA ARG A 221 2.83 7.42 25.26
C ARG A 221 3.34 6.28 26.11
N VAL A 222 3.53 5.09 25.54
CA VAL A 222 4.04 3.93 26.26
C VAL A 222 5.37 3.47 25.73
N THR A 223 5.46 3.17 24.41
CA THR A 223 6.63 2.53 23.81
C THR A 223 7.80 3.51 23.68
N LEU A 224 7.59 4.67 23.04
CA LEU A 224 8.64 5.65 22.81
C LEU A 224 9.19 6.25 24.13
N PRO A 225 8.33 6.62 25.12
CA PRO A 225 8.81 7.07 26.44
C PRO A 225 9.29 5.93 27.35
N MET A 226 9.22 4.67 26.92
CA MET A 226 9.59 3.47 27.70
C MET A 226 8.86 3.38 29.05
N ARG A 227 7.56 3.68 29.07
CA ARG A 227 6.77 3.62 30.30
C ARG A 227 6.64 2.19 30.82
N PRO A 228 6.74 1.98 32.14
CA PRO A 228 6.56 0.67 32.74
C PRO A 228 5.17 0.08 32.46
N LEU A 229 5.08 -1.19 32.11
CA LEU A 229 3.79 -1.86 31.85
C LEU A 229 2.92 -2.04 33.10
N ALA A 230 3.43 -1.72 34.28
CA ALA A 230 2.66 -1.65 35.54
C ALA A 230 1.90 -0.32 35.69
N THR A 231 2.17 0.68 34.83
CA THR A 231 1.50 2.00 34.86
C THR A 231 -0.01 1.82 34.66
N PRO A 232 -0.86 2.50 35.45
CA PRO A 232 -2.30 2.53 35.23
C PRO A 232 -2.66 3.12 33.86
N ILE A 233 -3.68 2.57 33.19
CA ILE A 233 -4.11 3.04 31.87
C ILE A 233 -4.58 4.51 31.89
N ALA A 234 -5.12 4.97 33.00
CA ALA A 234 -5.55 6.35 33.18
C ALA A 234 -4.46 7.40 32.93
N ASP A 235 -3.18 7.02 33.13
CA ASP A 235 -2.03 7.93 33.00
C ASP A 235 -1.61 8.14 31.53
N VAL A 236 -2.09 7.30 30.61
CA VAL A 236 -1.70 7.30 29.20
C VAL A 236 -2.87 7.37 28.23
N MET A 237 -4.11 7.20 28.68
CA MET A 237 -5.29 7.28 27.84
C MET A 237 -5.50 8.68 27.26
N SER A 238 -6.14 8.78 26.12
CA SER A 238 -6.63 10.04 25.55
C SER A 238 -7.94 10.45 26.22
N ARG A 239 -8.06 11.73 26.56
CA ARG A 239 -9.26 12.36 27.12
C ARG A 239 -9.33 13.85 26.72
N PRO A 240 -10.56 14.45 26.62
CA PRO A 240 -11.87 13.84 26.84
C PRO A 240 -12.24 12.85 25.74
N VAL A 241 -13.15 11.91 26.03
CA VAL A 241 -13.73 11.03 25.02
C VAL A 241 -14.95 11.73 24.43
N HIS A 242 -14.98 11.82 23.09
CA HIS A 242 -16.15 12.31 22.39
C HIS A 242 -17.16 11.17 22.22
N THR A 243 -18.38 11.39 22.70
CA THR A 243 -19.46 10.40 22.67
C THR A 243 -20.66 10.90 21.91
N LEU A 244 -21.43 9.99 21.36
CA LEU A 244 -22.70 10.24 20.70
C LEU A 244 -23.80 9.42 21.37
N GLN A 245 -25.02 9.91 21.30
CA GLN A 245 -26.20 9.16 21.71
C GLN A 245 -26.58 8.13 20.65
N THR A 246 -27.23 7.07 21.06
CA THR A 246 -27.73 6.06 20.10
C THR A 246 -28.83 6.57 19.17
N SER A 247 -29.46 7.69 19.56
CA SER A 247 -30.44 8.44 18.75
C SER A 247 -29.78 9.33 17.70
N ASP A 248 -28.49 9.68 17.87
CA ASP A 248 -27.77 10.51 16.91
C ASP A 248 -27.58 9.75 15.60
N THR A 249 -27.30 10.47 14.53
CA THR A 249 -27.24 9.95 13.17
C THR A 249 -25.82 9.59 12.74
N LEU A 250 -25.70 8.86 11.63
CA LEU A 250 -24.41 8.64 10.95
C LEU A 250 -23.75 9.96 10.54
N GLN A 251 -24.55 10.97 10.16
CA GLN A 251 -24.04 12.29 9.83
C GLN A 251 -23.39 12.97 11.04
N ASP A 252 -24.00 12.87 12.21
CA ASP A 252 -23.44 13.42 13.45
C ASP A 252 -22.12 12.75 13.81
N ALA A 253 -22.05 11.42 13.61
CA ALA A 253 -20.81 10.67 13.81
C ALA A 253 -19.71 11.12 12.84
N ALA A 254 -20.01 11.26 11.56
CA ALA A 254 -19.06 11.73 10.56
C ALA A 254 -18.54 13.14 10.83
N LEU A 255 -19.45 14.05 11.23
CA LEU A 255 -19.08 15.42 11.61
C LEU A 255 -18.20 15.45 12.86
N LEU A 256 -18.49 14.61 13.87
CA LEU A 256 -17.66 14.51 15.07
C LEU A 256 -16.25 14.01 14.73
N MET A 257 -16.14 12.93 13.93
CA MET A 257 -14.86 12.38 13.50
C MET A 257 -14.03 13.32 12.62
N SER A 258 -14.69 14.23 11.87
CA SER A 258 -13.98 15.19 11.02
C SER A 258 -13.38 16.37 11.78
N ARG A 259 -13.81 16.59 13.02
CA ARG A 259 -13.36 17.72 13.88
C ARG A 259 -12.22 17.31 14.81
N HIS A 260 -11.98 16.04 14.96
CA HIS A 260 -11.02 15.45 15.89
C HIS A 260 -10.17 14.37 15.22
#